data_5334d8d35934d2d67c8f8f2ae4436646
#
_entry.id   5334d8d35934d2d67c8f8f2ae4436646
#
_cell.length_a   1.000
_cell.length_b   1.000
_cell.length_c   1.000
_cell.angle_alpha   90.00
_cell.angle_beta   90.00
_cell.angle_gamma   90.00
#
_symmetry.space_group_name_H-M   'P 1'
#
loop_
_entity.id
_entity.type
_entity.pdbx_description
1 polymer ?
#
loop_
_entity_poly.entity_id
_entity_poly.type
_entity_poly.pdbx_seq_one_letter_code
_entity_poly.pdbx_strand_id
1 'polypeptide(L)'
;GGDRAGRAGTARHSQTQIDFSGSSNNSFIQTFELQLCKREPDMSSDRTRSAILAAAERLYADRGFGDVTLRDIVAEASVNLAAVNYHFGSKDELIAELFVSRSLATNRERLNELKAAEEKGGGRAPIDAILHALVGPTLRGCLGPDREGSTAARFIIRASIESVPPIRRIKNREVDHLRKFIAAMRRAMPGRDDVELYWGLHFALAMSHHTIRERERLTKLSEGKCDLDDVQAIIDRVVSVSVMALTGAETSVKKAPARPAMPQGRLTRQDL
;
A
#
# COMPACT_ATOMS: atom_id res chain seq x y z
N GLY A 1 -53.76 16.42 -38.34
CA GLY A 1 -52.64 15.54 -38.40
C GLY A 1 -51.37 16.30 -38.02
N GLY A 2 -50.67 15.97 -37.00
CA GLY A 2 -49.43 16.62 -36.61
C GLY A 2 -48.72 15.73 -35.57
N ASP A 3 -47.86 14.92 -36.11
CA ASP A 3 -46.96 14.00 -35.43
C ASP A 3 -45.86 14.80 -34.68
N ARG A 4 -45.75 14.63 -33.38
CA ARG A 4 -44.59 15.08 -32.59
C ARG A 4 -43.95 13.87 -31.95
N ALA A 5 -42.99 13.31 -32.69
CA ALA A 5 -42.07 12.33 -32.16
C ALA A 5 -41.11 12.95 -31.12
N GLY A 6 -41.26 12.61 -29.85
CA GLY A 6 -40.33 12.96 -28.80
C GLY A 6 -39.08 12.09 -28.91
N ARG A 7 -37.92 12.70 -29.20
CA ARG A 7 -36.60 12.03 -29.04
C ARG A 7 -36.26 11.90 -27.58
N ALA A 8 -36.40 10.70 -27.05
CA ALA A 8 -35.78 10.30 -25.80
C ALA A 8 -34.26 10.16 -26.03
N GLY A 9 -33.51 11.13 -25.53
CA GLY A 9 -32.06 11.03 -25.47
C GLY A 9 -31.64 10.04 -24.42
N THR A 10 -31.25 8.85 -24.84
CA THR A 10 -30.59 7.87 -23.97
C THR A 10 -29.20 8.39 -23.61
N ALA A 11 -29.07 9.01 -22.44
CA ALA A 11 -27.78 9.28 -21.84
C ALA A 11 -27.07 7.94 -21.59
N ARG A 12 -26.08 7.64 -22.40
CA ARG A 12 -25.18 6.51 -22.16
C ARG A 12 -24.35 6.84 -20.91
N HIS A 13 -24.76 6.30 -19.78
CA HIS A 13 -23.96 6.29 -18.57
C HIS A 13 -22.77 5.34 -18.82
N SER A 14 -21.59 5.90 -19.03
CA SER A 14 -20.35 5.14 -19.04
C SER A 14 -20.06 4.67 -17.60
N GLN A 15 -20.48 3.47 -17.27
CA GLN A 15 -19.98 2.76 -16.10
C GLN A 15 -18.47 2.61 -16.26
N THR A 16 -17.71 3.35 -15.49
CA THR A 16 -16.26 3.17 -15.41
C THR A 16 -15.98 2.01 -14.48
N GLN A 17 -16.16 0.80 -14.97
CA GLN A 17 -15.68 -0.41 -14.32
C GLN A 17 -14.16 -0.36 -14.30
N ILE A 18 -13.53 -0.55 -13.14
CA ILE A 18 -12.07 -0.63 -13.04
C ILE A 18 -11.68 -1.93 -13.73
N ASP A 19 -11.15 -1.84 -14.94
CA ASP A 19 -10.68 -2.99 -15.70
C ASP A 19 -9.34 -3.47 -15.14
N PHE A 20 -9.37 -4.55 -14.40
CA PHE A 20 -8.19 -5.21 -13.82
C PHE A 20 -7.34 -5.97 -14.88
N SER A 21 -7.76 -6.00 -16.15
CA SER A 21 -7.10 -6.77 -17.22
C SER A 21 -6.07 -6.00 -18.06
N GLY A 22 -5.84 -4.70 -17.80
CA GLY A 22 -5.05 -3.80 -18.63
C GLY A 22 -3.54 -3.91 -18.48
N SER A 23 -2.93 -4.31 -19.54
CA SER A 23 -1.59 -4.06 -20.10
C SER A 23 -0.44 -3.59 -19.19
N SER A 24 0.66 -4.26 -19.37
CA SER A 24 1.93 -4.39 -18.64
C SER A 24 2.85 -3.16 -18.53
N ASN A 25 2.43 -1.92 -18.78
CA ASN A 25 3.33 -0.76 -18.74
C ASN A 25 2.87 0.48 -17.93
N ASN A 26 1.66 0.46 -17.36
CA ASN A 26 1.24 1.51 -16.42
C ASN A 26 0.90 0.89 -15.07
N SER A 27 1.54 1.36 -13.99
CA SER A 27 1.18 1.00 -12.63
C SER A 27 -0.32 1.25 -12.40
N PHE A 28 -1.01 0.31 -11.74
CA PHE A 28 -2.41 0.47 -11.34
C PHE A 28 -2.62 1.78 -10.59
N ILE A 29 -1.64 2.18 -9.79
CA ILE A 29 -1.59 3.46 -9.08
C ILE A 29 -1.62 4.65 -10.05
N GLN A 30 -0.81 4.62 -11.12
CA GLN A 30 -0.82 5.68 -12.14
C GLN A 30 -2.14 5.72 -12.91
N THR A 31 -2.70 4.55 -13.24
CA THR A 31 -4.00 4.44 -13.88
C THR A 31 -5.11 4.98 -12.97
N PHE A 32 -5.04 4.66 -11.68
CA PHE A 32 -5.98 5.15 -10.67
C PHE A 32 -5.87 6.67 -10.46
N GLU A 33 -4.65 7.23 -10.37
CA GLU A 33 -4.43 8.68 -10.33
C GLU A 33 -4.99 9.39 -11.56
N LEU A 34 -4.77 8.84 -12.75
CA LEU A 34 -5.30 9.37 -14.02
C LEU A 34 -6.84 9.29 -14.09
N GLN A 35 -7.45 8.26 -13.50
CA GLN A 35 -8.91 8.14 -13.42
C GLN A 35 -9.51 9.14 -12.44
N LEU A 36 -8.85 9.41 -11.32
CA LEU A 36 -9.26 10.46 -10.38
C LEU A 36 -9.20 11.86 -11.02
N CYS A 37 -8.17 12.13 -11.84
CA CYS A 37 -8.00 13.41 -12.53
C CYS A 37 -8.97 13.63 -13.71
N LYS A 38 -9.54 12.58 -14.28
CA LYS A 38 -10.42 12.67 -15.48
C LYS A 38 -11.91 12.82 -15.18
N ARG A 39 -12.32 12.75 -13.91
CA ARG A 39 -13.72 12.97 -13.53
C ARG A 39 -14.02 14.45 -13.50
N GLU A 40 -14.97 14.91 -14.33
CA GLU A 40 -15.59 16.21 -14.13
C GLU A 40 -16.23 16.27 -12.74
N PRO A 41 -16.01 17.35 -11.96
CA PRO A 41 -16.46 17.41 -10.59
C PRO A 41 -17.99 17.58 -10.53
N ASP A 42 -18.71 16.48 -10.33
CA ASP A 42 -20.08 16.52 -9.81
C ASP A 42 -20.00 16.58 -8.28
N MET A 43 -20.11 17.77 -7.73
CA MET A 43 -19.99 18.05 -6.30
C MET A 43 -20.88 17.18 -5.41
N SER A 44 -22.04 16.73 -5.90
CA SER A 44 -22.97 15.86 -5.16
C SER A 44 -22.47 14.41 -5.16
N SER A 45 -22.05 13.93 -6.33
CA SER A 45 -21.49 12.59 -6.53
C SER A 45 -20.20 12.39 -5.72
N ASP A 46 -19.32 13.40 -5.73
CA ASP A 46 -18.05 13.35 -5.01
C ASP A 46 -18.23 13.37 -3.47
N ARG A 47 -19.23 14.10 -2.96
CA ARG A 47 -19.58 14.08 -1.54
C ARG A 47 -20.08 12.71 -1.10
N THR A 48 -20.96 12.10 -1.88
CA THR A 48 -21.48 10.74 -1.61
C THR A 48 -20.36 9.71 -1.60
N ARG A 49 -19.48 9.77 -2.59
CA ARG A 49 -18.32 8.87 -2.69
C ARG A 49 -17.38 9.03 -1.50
N SER A 50 -17.06 10.26 -1.14
CA SER A 50 -16.21 10.57 0.02
C SER A 50 -16.81 10.10 1.33
N ALA A 51 -18.14 10.25 1.52
CA ALA A 51 -18.84 9.77 2.69
C ALA A 51 -18.77 8.23 2.81
N ILE A 52 -18.94 7.50 1.68
CA ILE A 52 -18.82 6.04 1.65
C ILE A 52 -17.38 5.61 2.02
N LEU A 53 -16.35 6.23 1.46
CA LEU A 53 -14.95 5.92 1.77
C LEU A 53 -14.63 6.18 3.25
N ALA A 54 -15.08 7.31 3.80
CA ALA A 54 -14.85 7.66 5.19
C ALA A 54 -15.58 6.69 6.16
N ALA A 55 -16.81 6.29 5.83
CA ALA A 55 -17.55 5.31 6.61
C ALA A 55 -16.88 3.92 6.57
N ALA A 56 -16.51 3.47 5.38
CA ALA A 56 -15.81 2.20 5.19
C ALA A 56 -14.47 2.17 5.95
N GLU A 57 -13.69 3.25 5.88
CA GLU A 57 -12.42 3.35 6.58
C GLU A 57 -12.59 3.22 8.09
N ARG A 58 -13.54 3.95 8.70
CA ARG A 58 -13.84 3.84 10.13
C ARG A 58 -14.24 2.42 10.51
N LEU A 59 -15.22 1.86 9.81
CA LEU A 59 -15.73 0.53 10.11
C LEU A 59 -14.66 -0.55 9.98
N TYR A 60 -13.85 -0.54 8.90
CA TYR A 60 -12.75 -1.49 8.74
C TYR A 60 -11.66 -1.30 9.79
N ALA A 61 -11.34 -0.05 10.15
CA ALA A 61 -10.37 0.24 11.20
C ALA A 61 -10.80 -0.33 12.56
N ASP A 62 -12.08 -0.23 12.89
CA ASP A 62 -12.61 -0.60 14.20
C ASP A 62 -12.98 -2.08 14.30
N ARG A 63 -13.62 -2.65 13.27
CA ARG A 63 -14.19 -4.01 13.30
C ARG A 63 -13.41 -5.02 12.47
N GLY A 64 -12.53 -4.58 11.54
CA GLY A 64 -11.83 -5.44 10.58
C GLY A 64 -12.66 -5.71 9.30
N PHE A 65 -12.03 -6.40 8.32
CA PHE A 65 -12.64 -6.55 7.00
C PHE A 65 -13.71 -7.65 6.94
N GLY A 66 -13.60 -8.67 7.82
CA GLY A 66 -14.54 -9.81 7.86
C GLY A 66 -15.91 -9.43 8.37
N ASP A 67 -15.96 -8.61 9.42
CA ASP A 67 -17.16 -8.30 10.19
C ASP A 67 -17.96 -7.11 9.65
N VAL A 68 -17.48 -6.44 8.60
CA VAL A 68 -18.13 -5.27 8.00
C VAL A 68 -18.83 -5.66 6.70
N THR A 69 -20.13 -5.38 6.62
CA THR A 69 -20.94 -5.59 5.42
C THR A 69 -21.16 -4.29 4.64
N LEU A 70 -21.60 -4.38 3.38
CA LEU A 70 -22.01 -3.17 2.63
C LEU A 70 -23.22 -2.47 3.29
N ARG A 71 -24.08 -3.22 4.00
CA ARG A 71 -25.23 -2.64 4.74
C ARG A 71 -24.75 -1.75 5.89
N ASP A 72 -23.70 -2.17 6.61
CA ASP A 72 -23.11 -1.35 7.67
C ASP A 72 -22.54 -0.06 7.10
N ILE A 73 -21.84 -0.15 5.96
CA ILE A 73 -21.22 1.02 5.32
C ILE A 73 -22.26 2.02 4.83
N VAL A 74 -23.36 1.57 4.19
CA VAL A 74 -24.40 2.48 3.71
C VAL A 74 -25.18 3.12 4.86
N ALA A 75 -25.40 2.38 5.95
CA ALA A 75 -26.02 2.92 7.16
C ALA A 75 -25.15 4.01 7.79
N GLU A 76 -23.87 3.75 7.97
CA GLU A 76 -22.89 4.69 8.52
C GLU A 76 -22.72 5.93 7.63
N ALA A 77 -22.71 5.75 6.30
CA ALA A 77 -22.56 6.84 5.34
C ALA A 77 -23.88 7.62 5.09
N SER A 78 -25.01 7.15 5.64
CA SER A 78 -26.35 7.71 5.37
C SER A 78 -26.70 7.76 3.88
N VAL A 79 -26.37 6.70 3.13
CA VAL A 79 -26.64 6.54 1.70
C VAL A 79 -27.42 5.25 1.43
N ASN A 80 -27.89 5.04 0.21
CA ASN A 80 -28.50 3.79 -0.20
C ASN A 80 -27.46 2.81 -0.81
N LEU A 81 -27.79 1.53 -0.87
CA LEU A 81 -26.91 0.51 -1.42
C LEU A 81 -26.61 0.71 -2.91
N ALA A 82 -27.54 1.31 -3.66
CA ALA A 82 -27.34 1.61 -5.08
C ALA A 82 -26.19 2.61 -5.28
N ALA A 83 -25.99 3.55 -4.33
CA ALA A 83 -24.87 4.49 -4.38
C ALA A 83 -23.50 3.77 -4.28
N VAL A 84 -23.36 2.76 -3.41
CA VAL A 84 -22.12 1.99 -3.31
C VAL A 84 -21.85 1.23 -4.59
N ASN A 85 -22.85 0.55 -5.14
CA ASN A 85 -22.73 -0.18 -6.40
C ASN A 85 -22.41 0.78 -7.57
N TYR A 86 -23.00 1.97 -7.58
CA TYR A 86 -22.73 2.98 -8.61
C TYR A 86 -21.30 3.51 -8.55
N HIS A 87 -20.78 3.83 -7.35
CA HIS A 87 -19.47 4.45 -7.19
C HIS A 87 -18.31 3.45 -7.22
N PHE A 88 -18.53 2.24 -6.70
CA PHE A 88 -17.45 1.27 -6.44
C PHE A 88 -17.67 -0.10 -7.11
N GLY A 89 -18.91 -0.44 -7.50
CA GLY A 89 -19.23 -1.73 -8.10
C GLY A 89 -19.36 -2.86 -7.07
N SER A 90 -18.35 -3.10 -6.26
CA SER A 90 -18.35 -4.18 -5.28
C SER A 90 -17.66 -3.79 -3.96
N LYS A 91 -17.85 -4.61 -2.91
CA LYS A 91 -17.11 -4.49 -1.64
C LYS A 91 -15.59 -4.60 -1.85
N ASP A 92 -15.17 -5.51 -2.72
CA ASP A 92 -13.76 -5.75 -3.02
C ASP A 92 -13.11 -4.54 -3.71
N GLU A 93 -13.82 -3.89 -4.63
CA GLU A 93 -13.37 -2.68 -5.31
C GLU A 93 -13.31 -1.49 -4.36
N LEU A 94 -14.30 -1.34 -3.46
CA LEU A 94 -14.25 -0.33 -2.40
C LEU A 94 -13.04 -0.51 -1.48
N ILE A 95 -12.75 -1.75 -1.04
CA ILE A 95 -11.57 -2.06 -0.22
C ILE A 95 -10.29 -1.75 -1.00
N ALA A 96 -10.22 -2.16 -2.26
CA ALA A 96 -9.06 -1.93 -3.13
C ALA A 96 -8.77 -0.44 -3.28
N GLU A 97 -9.79 0.34 -3.59
CA GLU A 97 -9.66 1.79 -3.77
C GLU A 97 -9.22 2.50 -2.50
N LEU A 98 -9.84 2.16 -1.36
CA LEU A 98 -9.46 2.73 -0.07
C LEU A 98 -8.01 2.41 0.28
N PHE A 99 -7.58 1.15 0.09
CA PHE A 99 -6.21 0.72 0.34
C PHE A 99 -5.21 1.45 -0.57
N VAL A 100 -5.51 1.59 -1.87
CA VAL A 100 -4.67 2.33 -2.82
C VAL A 100 -4.53 3.78 -2.39
N SER A 101 -5.62 4.45 -2.07
CA SER A 101 -5.61 5.86 -1.63
C SER A 101 -4.68 6.09 -0.42
N ARG A 102 -4.73 5.19 0.58
CA ARG A 102 -3.87 5.27 1.78
C ARG A 102 -2.42 4.90 1.49
N SER A 103 -2.19 3.87 0.67
CA SER A 103 -0.85 3.46 0.26
C SER A 103 -0.13 4.51 -0.57
N LEU A 104 -0.86 5.25 -1.42
CA LEU A 104 -0.31 6.36 -2.21
C LEU A 104 0.33 7.44 -1.33
N ALA A 105 -0.35 7.85 -0.26
CA ALA A 105 0.18 8.86 0.65
C ALA A 105 1.51 8.42 1.27
N THR A 106 1.54 7.20 1.83
CA THR A 106 2.75 6.62 2.43
C THR A 106 3.88 6.44 1.41
N ASN A 107 3.56 5.96 0.20
CA ASN A 107 4.58 5.76 -0.84
C ASN A 107 5.12 7.08 -1.38
N ARG A 108 4.28 8.13 -1.45
CA ARG A 108 4.73 9.49 -1.81
C ARG A 108 5.71 10.03 -0.76
N GLU A 109 5.40 9.88 0.52
CA GLU A 109 6.28 10.27 1.61
C GLU A 109 7.62 9.53 1.55
N ARG A 110 7.60 8.20 1.38
CA ARG A 110 8.81 7.38 1.18
C ARG A 110 9.70 7.88 0.04
N LEU A 111 9.10 8.18 -1.11
CA LEU A 111 9.84 8.65 -2.28
C LEU A 111 10.37 10.07 -2.10
N ASN A 112 9.66 10.94 -1.39
CA ASN A 112 10.13 12.27 -1.05
C ASN A 112 11.33 12.21 -0.08
N GLU A 113 11.27 11.36 0.94
CA GLU A 113 12.41 11.16 1.86
C GLU A 113 13.62 10.55 1.14
N LEU A 114 13.41 9.57 0.26
CA LEU A 114 14.49 9.01 -0.56
C LEU A 114 15.15 10.09 -1.42
N LYS A 115 14.35 10.91 -2.09
CA LYS A 115 14.85 12.02 -2.91
C LYS A 115 15.64 13.02 -2.08
N ALA A 116 15.13 13.41 -0.92
CA ALA A 116 15.83 14.32 -0.01
C ALA A 116 17.18 13.73 0.48
N ALA A 117 17.22 12.42 0.77
CA ALA A 117 18.45 11.73 1.14
C ALA A 117 19.48 11.71 -0.01
N GLU A 118 19.04 11.50 -1.24
CA GLU A 118 19.89 11.54 -2.44
C GLU A 118 20.43 12.95 -2.70
N GLU A 119 19.58 13.97 -2.60
CA GLU A 119 20.00 15.38 -2.75
C GLU A 119 21.06 15.77 -1.71
N LYS A 120 20.84 15.41 -0.43
CA LYS A 120 21.80 15.65 0.66
C LYS A 120 23.12 14.92 0.43
N GLY A 121 23.09 13.75 -0.19
CA GLY A 121 24.27 12.93 -0.49
C GLY A 121 24.90 13.21 -1.86
N GLY A 122 24.57 14.31 -2.54
CA GLY A 122 25.12 14.66 -3.84
C GLY A 122 24.74 13.68 -4.96
N GLY A 123 23.53 13.16 -4.92
CA GLY A 123 22.98 12.18 -5.88
C GLY A 123 23.10 10.72 -5.44
N ARG A 124 23.73 10.47 -4.27
CA ARG A 124 23.89 9.13 -3.71
C ARG A 124 23.61 9.14 -2.20
N ALA A 125 22.46 8.59 -1.80
CA ALA A 125 22.16 8.43 -0.39
C ALA A 125 22.93 7.25 0.22
N PRO A 126 23.39 7.34 1.49
CA PRO A 126 23.92 6.19 2.22
C PRO A 126 22.82 5.18 2.52
N ILE A 127 23.20 3.91 2.74
CA ILE A 127 22.24 2.80 2.85
C ILE A 127 21.29 2.95 4.03
N ASP A 128 21.73 3.48 5.15
CA ASP A 128 20.91 3.78 6.32
C ASP A 128 19.84 4.82 6.02
N ALA A 129 20.17 5.91 5.32
CA ALA A 129 19.20 6.92 4.91
C ALA A 129 18.17 6.38 3.92
N ILE A 130 18.57 5.48 3.00
CA ILE A 130 17.63 4.79 2.09
C ILE A 130 16.66 3.92 2.88
N LEU A 131 17.16 3.19 3.86
CA LEU A 131 16.32 2.32 4.70
C LEU A 131 15.41 3.14 5.63
N HIS A 132 15.89 4.26 6.18
CA HIS A 132 15.04 5.21 6.91
C HIS A 132 13.87 5.70 6.06
N ALA A 133 14.13 6.13 4.83
CA ALA A 133 13.09 6.56 3.89
C ALA A 133 12.10 5.42 3.53
N LEU A 134 12.56 4.17 3.51
CA LEU A 134 11.71 3.01 3.22
C LEU A 134 10.76 2.68 4.36
N VAL A 135 11.27 2.60 5.61
CA VAL A 135 10.50 2.07 6.74
C VAL A 135 9.87 3.17 7.61
N GLY A 136 10.51 4.35 7.68
CA GLY A 136 10.13 5.45 8.56
C GLY A 136 8.68 5.90 8.40
N PRO A 137 8.20 6.24 7.19
CA PRO A 137 6.82 6.72 7.00
C PRO A 137 5.76 5.74 7.52
N THR A 138 5.93 4.44 7.30
CA THR A 138 4.98 3.43 7.80
C THR A 138 5.03 3.31 9.32
N LEU A 139 6.22 3.26 9.90
CA LEU A 139 6.37 3.14 11.35
C LEU A 139 5.85 4.39 12.07
N ARG A 140 6.16 5.59 11.59
CA ARG A 140 5.61 6.84 12.15
C ARG A 140 4.09 6.88 12.03
N GLY A 141 3.54 6.53 10.87
CA GLY A 141 2.09 6.51 10.67
C GLY A 141 1.35 5.50 11.54
N CYS A 142 1.96 4.33 11.82
CA CYS A 142 1.30 3.25 12.56
C CYS A 142 1.61 3.25 14.07
N LEU A 143 2.75 3.77 14.50
CA LEU A 143 3.21 3.73 15.88
C LEU A 143 3.34 5.12 16.52
N GLY A 144 3.23 6.19 15.73
CA GLY A 144 3.34 7.58 16.20
C GLY A 144 2.25 7.94 17.24
N PRO A 145 2.43 9.09 17.91
CA PRO A 145 1.54 9.51 19.02
C PRO A 145 0.07 9.68 18.58
N ASP A 146 -0.16 10.01 17.31
CA ASP A 146 -1.51 10.22 16.78
C ASP A 146 -2.19 8.92 16.27
N ARG A 147 -1.55 7.76 16.41
CA ARG A 147 -2.02 6.48 15.84
C ARG A 147 -3.41 6.06 16.33
N GLU A 148 -3.69 6.27 17.62
CA GLU A 148 -4.97 5.87 18.24
C GLU A 148 -6.13 6.76 17.77
N GLY A 149 -5.86 8.04 17.54
CA GLY A 149 -6.81 9.00 16.96
C GLY A 149 -6.92 8.89 15.44
N SER A 150 -5.92 8.31 14.75
CA SER A 150 -5.89 8.22 13.29
C SER A 150 -6.61 6.98 12.78
N THR A 151 -7.79 7.17 12.20
CA THR A 151 -8.55 6.10 11.52
C THR A 151 -7.72 5.48 10.38
N ALA A 152 -6.99 6.31 9.63
CA ALA A 152 -6.12 5.85 8.54
C ALA A 152 -5.01 4.91 9.05
N ALA A 153 -4.37 5.24 10.17
CA ALA A 153 -3.35 4.38 10.78
C ALA A 153 -3.94 3.03 11.21
N ARG A 154 -5.08 3.05 11.92
CA ARG A 154 -5.78 1.82 12.33
C ARG A 154 -6.19 0.96 11.13
N PHE A 155 -6.70 1.60 10.06
CA PHE A 155 -7.03 0.90 8.81
C PHE A 155 -5.81 0.21 8.20
N ILE A 156 -4.66 0.91 8.09
CA ILE A 156 -3.43 0.34 7.53
C ILE A 156 -2.89 -0.78 8.41
N ILE A 157 -2.97 -0.67 9.73
CA ILE A 157 -2.61 -1.75 10.66
C ILE A 157 -3.47 -2.98 10.39
N ARG A 158 -4.80 -2.82 10.32
CA ARG A 158 -5.74 -3.91 9.97
C ARG A 158 -5.41 -4.53 8.61
N ALA A 159 -5.17 -3.71 7.58
CA ALA A 159 -4.78 -4.16 6.25
C ALA A 159 -3.43 -4.89 6.22
N SER A 160 -2.60 -4.71 7.23
CA SER A 160 -1.33 -5.43 7.38
C SER A 160 -1.49 -6.77 8.08
N ILE A 161 -2.47 -6.88 8.99
CA ILE A 161 -2.79 -8.09 9.76
C ILE A 161 -3.71 -9.01 8.95
N GLU A 162 -4.81 -8.46 8.43
CA GLU A 162 -5.82 -9.22 7.69
C GLU A 162 -5.48 -9.25 6.21
N SER A 163 -5.03 -10.41 5.72
CA SER A 163 -4.63 -10.58 4.30
C SER A 163 -5.84 -10.82 3.40
N VAL A 164 -6.71 -9.80 3.24
CA VAL A 164 -7.87 -9.91 2.36
C VAL A 164 -7.47 -9.89 0.87
N PRO A 165 -8.19 -10.63 0.00
CA PRO A 165 -7.82 -10.80 -1.41
C PRO A 165 -7.59 -9.49 -2.18
N PRO A 166 -8.44 -8.46 -2.11
CA PRO A 166 -8.21 -7.22 -2.85
C PRO A 166 -6.90 -6.53 -2.47
N ILE A 167 -6.57 -6.46 -1.18
CA ILE A 167 -5.31 -5.86 -0.71
C ILE A 167 -4.11 -6.68 -1.15
N ARG A 168 -4.18 -8.02 -1.06
CA ARG A 168 -3.10 -8.90 -1.50
C ARG A 168 -2.82 -8.76 -3.00
N ARG A 169 -3.86 -8.67 -3.85
CA ARG A 169 -3.70 -8.44 -5.29
C ARG A 169 -2.94 -7.14 -5.58
N ILE A 170 -3.28 -6.05 -4.88
CA ILE A 170 -2.61 -4.75 -5.04
C ILE A 170 -1.16 -4.84 -4.61
N LYS A 171 -0.87 -5.37 -3.41
CA LYS A 171 0.50 -5.51 -2.90
C LYS A 171 1.40 -6.31 -3.84
N ASN A 172 0.87 -7.37 -4.47
CA ASN A 172 1.63 -8.19 -5.40
C ASN A 172 1.87 -7.51 -6.75
N ARG A 173 0.99 -6.62 -7.18
CA ARG A 173 1.10 -5.90 -8.46
C ARG A 173 1.96 -4.64 -8.34
N GLU A 174 1.79 -3.89 -7.27
CA GLU A 174 2.34 -2.54 -7.11
C GLU A 174 3.72 -2.55 -6.45
N VAL A 175 4.74 -2.88 -7.23
CA VAL A 175 6.14 -2.96 -6.75
C VAL A 175 7.05 -1.87 -7.31
N ASP A 176 6.57 -0.97 -8.17
CA ASP A 176 7.41 0.00 -8.87
C ASP A 176 8.08 1.01 -7.93
N HIS A 177 7.36 1.43 -6.88
CA HIS A 177 7.95 2.27 -5.84
C HIS A 177 9.12 1.55 -5.13
N LEU A 178 9.04 0.24 -4.90
CA LEU A 178 10.11 -0.55 -4.29
C LEU A 178 11.32 -0.71 -5.22
N ARG A 179 11.10 -0.80 -6.55
CA ARG A 179 12.18 -0.83 -7.54
C ARG A 179 13.05 0.41 -7.49
N LYS A 180 12.47 1.59 -7.15
CA LYS A 180 13.24 2.83 -6.95
C LYS A 180 14.18 2.72 -5.76
N PHE A 181 13.74 2.09 -4.67
CA PHE A 181 14.59 1.81 -3.52
C PHE A 181 15.71 0.84 -3.86
N ILE A 182 15.43 -0.26 -4.58
CA ILE A 182 16.47 -1.18 -5.06
C ILE A 182 17.50 -0.45 -5.93
N ALA A 183 17.06 0.44 -6.82
CA ALA A 183 17.98 1.24 -7.63
C ALA A 183 18.88 2.17 -6.78
N ALA A 184 18.33 2.78 -5.73
CA ALA A 184 19.11 3.58 -4.77
C ALA A 184 20.10 2.71 -3.98
N MET A 185 19.67 1.53 -3.51
CA MET A 185 20.54 0.58 -2.78
C MET A 185 21.70 0.09 -3.66
N ARG A 186 21.48 -0.20 -4.95
CA ARG A 186 22.57 -0.53 -5.90
C ARG A 186 23.62 0.59 -5.98
N ARG A 187 23.17 1.85 -6.04
CA ARG A 187 24.10 3.00 -6.03
C ARG A 187 24.85 3.11 -4.70
N ALA A 188 24.18 2.84 -3.59
CA ALA A 188 24.78 2.91 -2.26
C ALA A 188 25.76 1.78 -1.99
N MET A 189 25.57 0.62 -2.60
CA MET A 189 26.35 -0.60 -2.33
C MET A 189 26.86 -1.22 -3.65
N PRO A 190 27.78 -0.54 -4.38
CA PRO A 190 28.32 -1.04 -5.62
C PRO A 190 29.06 -2.36 -5.38
N GLY A 191 28.77 -3.38 -6.19
CA GLY A 191 29.37 -4.71 -6.05
C GLY A 191 28.59 -5.67 -5.15
N ARG A 192 27.52 -5.23 -4.45
CA ARG A 192 26.63 -6.14 -3.74
C ARG A 192 25.71 -6.85 -4.75
N ASP A 193 25.51 -8.16 -4.55
CA ASP A 193 24.61 -8.97 -5.38
C ASP A 193 23.17 -8.43 -5.27
N ASP A 194 22.48 -8.32 -6.40
CA ASP A 194 21.08 -7.89 -6.46
C ASP A 194 20.15 -8.75 -5.59
N VAL A 195 20.39 -10.05 -5.51
CA VAL A 195 19.61 -10.97 -4.68
C VAL A 195 19.69 -10.57 -3.21
N GLU A 196 20.87 -10.17 -2.74
CA GLU A 196 21.07 -9.69 -1.36
C GLU A 196 20.35 -8.36 -1.12
N LEU A 197 20.31 -7.46 -2.11
CA LEU A 197 19.57 -6.20 -2.01
C LEU A 197 18.05 -6.45 -1.94
N TYR A 198 17.51 -7.41 -2.72
CA TYR A 198 16.09 -7.79 -2.64
C TYR A 198 15.74 -8.38 -1.28
N TRP A 199 16.58 -9.29 -0.73
CA TRP A 199 16.36 -9.86 0.60
C TRP A 199 16.48 -8.80 1.69
N GLY A 200 17.46 -7.91 1.62
CA GLY A 200 17.62 -6.81 2.58
C GLY A 200 16.40 -5.89 2.63
N LEU A 201 15.88 -5.47 1.46
CA LEU A 201 14.65 -4.69 1.37
C LEU A 201 13.45 -5.46 1.95
N HIS A 202 13.32 -6.75 1.58
CA HIS A 202 12.24 -7.61 2.06
C HIS A 202 12.27 -7.75 3.59
N PHE A 203 13.44 -7.99 4.19
CA PHE A 203 13.58 -8.10 5.64
C PHE A 203 13.30 -6.79 6.36
N ALA A 204 13.74 -5.65 5.84
CA ALA A 204 13.43 -4.34 6.42
C ALA A 204 11.90 -4.10 6.48
N LEU A 205 11.19 -4.41 5.39
CA LEU A 205 9.71 -4.33 5.35
C LEU A 205 9.07 -5.35 6.30
N ALA A 206 9.56 -6.59 6.33
CA ALA A 206 9.03 -7.64 7.19
C ALA A 206 9.19 -7.29 8.67
N MET A 207 10.36 -6.80 9.11
CA MET A 207 10.60 -6.33 10.47
C MET A 207 9.66 -5.19 10.85
N SER A 208 9.47 -4.21 9.97
CA SER A 208 8.55 -3.09 10.20
C SER A 208 7.12 -3.57 10.41
N HIS A 209 6.61 -4.41 9.50
CA HIS A 209 5.25 -4.95 9.58
C HIS A 209 5.06 -5.86 10.81
N HIS A 210 6.07 -6.68 11.15
CA HIS A 210 6.01 -7.56 12.31
C HIS A 210 5.98 -6.73 13.61
N THR A 211 6.81 -5.70 13.71
CA THR A 211 6.84 -4.80 14.88
C THR A 211 5.49 -4.11 15.10
N ILE A 212 4.85 -3.62 14.03
CA ILE A 212 3.52 -3.02 14.12
C ILE A 212 2.49 -4.06 14.61
N ARG A 213 2.51 -5.25 14.03
CA ARG A 213 1.52 -6.29 14.31
C ARG A 213 1.65 -6.87 15.71
N GLU A 214 2.88 -7.12 16.17
CA GLU A 214 3.17 -7.86 17.41
C GLU A 214 3.57 -6.93 18.57
N ARG A 215 3.21 -5.65 18.50
CA ARG A 215 3.56 -4.64 19.51
C ARG A 215 3.17 -5.07 20.92
N GLU A 216 1.92 -5.48 21.12
CA GLU A 216 1.44 -5.95 22.42
C GLU A 216 2.21 -7.17 22.93
N ARG A 217 2.49 -8.12 22.03
CA ARG A 217 3.25 -9.32 22.37
C ARG A 217 4.66 -8.98 22.80
N LEU A 218 5.32 -8.03 22.10
CA LEU A 218 6.66 -7.58 22.46
C LEU A 218 6.66 -6.85 23.82
N THR A 219 5.66 -6.01 24.09
CA THR A 219 5.50 -5.36 25.41
C THR A 219 5.42 -6.39 26.54
N LYS A 220 4.56 -7.41 26.36
CA LYS A 220 4.40 -8.50 27.35
C LYS A 220 5.68 -9.34 27.50
N LEU A 221 6.31 -9.72 26.39
CA LEU A 221 7.53 -10.53 26.38
C LEU A 221 8.70 -9.81 27.06
N SER A 222 8.83 -8.51 26.82
CA SER A 222 9.94 -7.70 27.36
C SER A 222 9.67 -7.20 28.79
N GLU A 223 8.49 -7.47 29.35
CA GLU A 223 8.04 -6.92 30.64
C GLU A 223 8.15 -5.37 30.67
N GLY A 224 7.86 -4.74 29.53
CA GLY A 224 7.96 -3.28 29.38
C GLY A 224 9.39 -2.73 29.19
N LYS A 225 10.42 -3.60 29.13
CA LYS A 225 11.81 -3.14 28.93
C LYS A 225 12.09 -2.59 27.53
N CYS A 226 11.30 -2.99 26.52
CA CYS A 226 11.34 -2.37 25.20
C CYS A 226 10.41 -1.17 25.18
N ASP A 227 10.98 0.03 25.05
CA ASP A 227 10.19 1.22 24.81
C ASP A 227 9.62 1.19 23.39
N LEU A 228 8.30 1.07 23.29
CA LEU A 228 7.58 1.02 22.03
C LEU A 228 6.80 2.32 21.74
N ASP A 229 6.98 3.35 22.54
CA ASP A 229 6.45 4.68 22.34
C ASP A 229 7.47 5.61 21.68
N ASP A 230 8.78 5.32 21.81
CA ASP A 230 9.84 5.98 21.04
C ASP A 230 9.90 5.40 19.62
N VAL A 231 9.09 5.97 18.72
CA VAL A 231 9.01 5.52 17.32
C VAL A 231 10.33 5.71 16.58
N GLN A 232 11.10 6.77 16.92
CA GLN A 232 12.38 7.00 16.27
C GLN A 232 13.39 5.92 16.65
N ALA A 233 13.46 5.54 17.91
CA ALA A 233 14.31 4.43 18.36
C ALA A 233 13.92 3.09 17.72
N ILE A 234 12.63 2.86 17.46
CA ILE A 234 12.17 1.67 16.72
C ILE A 234 12.67 1.71 15.26
N ILE A 235 12.53 2.86 14.59
CA ILE A 235 13.00 3.04 13.20
C ILE A 235 14.50 2.79 13.14
N ASP A 236 15.28 3.43 14.02
CA ASP A 236 16.74 3.30 14.07
C ASP A 236 17.17 1.85 14.31
N ARG A 237 16.45 1.12 15.14
CA ARG A 237 16.71 -0.31 15.40
C ARG A 237 16.45 -1.17 14.16
N VAL A 238 15.32 -0.98 13.49
CA VAL A 238 14.99 -1.69 12.24
C VAL A 238 16.05 -1.39 11.17
N VAL A 239 16.42 -0.13 11.02
CA VAL A 239 17.46 0.30 10.06
C VAL A 239 18.81 -0.31 10.40
N SER A 240 19.24 -0.22 11.67
CA SER A 240 20.52 -0.76 12.12
C SER A 240 20.65 -2.26 11.85
N VAL A 241 19.62 -3.06 12.18
CA VAL A 241 19.61 -4.49 11.90
C VAL A 241 19.62 -4.77 10.40
N SER A 242 18.87 -3.98 9.61
CA SER A 242 18.86 -4.13 8.15
C SER A 242 20.22 -3.78 7.52
N VAL A 243 20.88 -2.74 8.01
CA VAL A 243 22.25 -2.38 7.58
C VAL A 243 23.24 -3.50 7.93
N MET A 244 23.19 -4.03 9.16
CA MET A 244 24.04 -5.14 9.56
C MET A 244 23.83 -6.38 8.67
N ALA A 245 22.59 -6.71 8.34
CA ALA A 245 22.27 -7.82 7.44
C ALA A 245 22.82 -7.60 6.02
N LEU A 246 22.79 -6.36 5.54
CA LEU A 246 23.30 -6.01 4.20
C LEU A 246 24.82 -5.87 4.14
N THR A 247 25.48 -5.44 5.23
CA THR A 247 26.94 -5.16 5.27
C THR A 247 27.73 -6.29 5.91
N GLY A 248 27.10 -7.18 6.67
CA GLY A 248 27.74 -8.28 7.38
C GLY A 248 28.48 -9.23 6.44
N ALA A 249 29.53 -9.87 6.97
CA ALA A 249 30.28 -10.89 6.28
C ALA A 249 29.38 -12.03 5.81
N GLU A 250 29.72 -12.64 4.67
CA GLU A 250 29.04 -13.84 4.18
C GLU A 250 28.93 -14.88 5.31
N THR A 251 27.70 -15.17 5.73
CA THR A 251 27.46 -16.25 6.66
C THR A 251 27.83 -17.55 5.95
N SER A 252 28.33 -18.54 6.68
CA SER A 252 28.71 -19.86 6.16
C SER A 252 27.51 -20.68 5.63
N VAL A 253 26.35 -20.08 5.50
CA VAL A 253 25.18 -20.67 4.85
C VAL A 253 25.51 -20.79 3.36
N LYS A 254 25.73 -22.03 2.93
CA LYS A 254 26.00 -22.33 1.51
C LYS A 254 24.94 -21.70 0.63
N LYS A 255 25.39 -20.82 -0.29
CA LYS A 255 24.52 -20.22 -1.30
C LYS A 255 23.84 -21.37 -2.06
N ALA A 256 22.51 -21.43 -2.00
CA ALA A 256 21.79 -22.42 -2.80
C ALA A 256 22.16 -22.24 -4.28
N PRO A 257 22.34 -23.32 -5.06
CA PRO A 257 22.66 -23.20 -6.47
C PRO A 257 21.59 -22.35 -7.16
N ALA A 258 22.04 -21.42 -8.01
CA ALA A 258 21.14 -20.55 -8.76
C ALA A 258 20.12 -21.44 -9.51
N ARG A 259 18.84 -21.24 -9.24
CA ARG A 259 17.79 -21.89 -9.98
C ARG A 259 17.93 -21.47 -11.45
N PRO A 260 17.93 -22.40 -12.41
CA PRO A 260 17.93 -22.03 -13.82
C PRO A 260 16.76 -21.08 -14.09
N ALA A 261 17.00 -20.05 -14.88
CA ALA A 261 15.98 -19.08 -15.24
C ALA A 261 14.75 -19.83 -15.76
N MET A 262 13.61 -19.63 -15.13
CA MET A 262 12.35 -20.18 -15.64
C MET A 262 12.15 -19.64 -17.06
N PRO A 263 11.88 -20.50 -18.06
CA PRO A 263 11.51 -20.01 -19.37
C PRO A 263 10.30 -19.09 -19.21
N GLN A 264 10.32 -17.93 -19.85
CA GLN A 264 9.19 -17.00 -19.90
C GLN A 264 8.06 -17.65 -20.73
N GLY A 265 7.44 -18.68 -20.17
CA GLY A 265 6.23 -19.29 -20.69
C GLY A 265 5.08 -18.33 -20.52
N ARG A 266 4.44 -17.97 -21.61
CA ARG A 266 3.15 -17.29 -21.60
C ARG A 266 2.20 -18.13 -20.74
N LEU A 267 1.79 -17.60 -19.59
CA LEU A 267 0.66 -18.14 -18.83
C LEU A 267 -0.56 -18.14 -19.77
N THR A 268 -0.99 -19.32 -20.14
CA THR A 268 -2.21 -19.50 -20.91
C THR A 268 -3.42 -19.28 -19.99
N ARG A 269 -4.53 -18.86 -20.57
CA ARG A 269 -5.79 -18.50 -19.87
C ARG A 269 -6.43 -19.63 -19.04
N GLN A 270 -5.81 -20.81 -18.97
CA GLN A 270 -6.32 -21.98 -18.26
C GLN A 270 -5.69 -22.19 -16.87
N ASP A 271 -4.70 -21.37 -16.48
CA ASP A 271 -3.96 -21.54 -15.22
C ASP A 271 -4.32 -20.47 -14.13
N LEU A 272 -5.48 -19.80 -14.29
CA LEU A 272 -5.99 -18.80 -13.33
C LEU A 272 -7.30 -19.26 -12.69
#